data_74cdff9e457d94bfaf1bbd80e62b2d14
#
_entry.id   74cdff9e457d94bfaf1bbd80e62b2d14
#
_cell.length_a   1.000
_cell.length_b   1.000
_cell.length_c   1.000
_cell.angle_alpha   90.00
_cell.angle_beta   90.00
_cell.angle_gamma   90.00
#
_symmetry.space_group_name_H-M   'P 1'
#
loop_
_entity.id
_entity.type
_entity.pdbx_description
1 polymer ?
#
loop_
_entity_poly.entity_id
_entity_poly.type
_entity_poly.pdbx_seq_one_letter_code
_entity_poly.pdbx_strand_id
1 'polypeptide(L)'
;DKTPKTPAWASRITGIPPARIEKLAREIAGAKPCFICQGWGPQRTTNGENLSRAVGMLAVLTGNVGIRGGNTGARENAGYKLPMALFPTLENPVKTEISCFNWYQAIDDYTRMTATTAGVRGRDRLVAPIKFIWNYAGNCLTNQHGGINQMHPILADDKKCETIVVIDTTLTPSARYADFLL
;
A
#
# COMPACT_ATOMS: atom_id res chain seq x y z
N ASP A 1 -10.74 12.95 -18.95
CA ASP A 1 -10.53 13.16 -20.38
C ASP A 1 -11.63 12.42 -21.16
N LYS A 2 -11.91 12.87 -22.38
CA LYS A 2 -12.93 12.25 -23.25
C LYS A 2 -12.30 11.27 -24.27
N THR A 3 -11.04 10.87 -24.10
CA THR A 3 -10.35 9.96 -25.01
C THR A 3 -10.91 8.55 -24.89
N PRO A 4 -11.41 7.94 -25.96
CA PRO A 4 -11.84 6.53 -25.95
C PRO A 4 -10.68 5.60 -25.59
N LYS A 5 -10.88 4.76 -24.59
CA LYS A 5 -9.88 3.78 -24.13
C LYS A 5 -9.99 2.48 -24.94
N THR A 6 -9.68 2.56 -26.22
CA THR A 6 -9.75 1.42 -27.17
C THR A 6 -8.59 0.44 -26.97
N PRO A 7 -8.69 -0.80 -27.50
CA PRO A 7 -7.56 -1.73 -27.52
C PRO A 7 -6.31 -1.14 -28.19
N ALA A 8 -6.47 -0.35 -29.25
CA ALA A 8 -5.35 0.33 -29.91
C ALA A 8 -4.73 1.43 -29.03
N TRP A 9 -5.54 2.15 -28.25
CA TRP A 9 -5.05 3.11 -27.26
C TRP A 9 -4.24 2.40 -26.16
N ALA A 10 -4.79 1.32 -25.59
CA ALA A 10 -4.13 0.54 -24.56
C ALA A 10 -2.83 -0.11 -25.05
N SER A 11 -2.81 -0.61 -26.28
CA SER A 11 -1.64 -1.22 -26.90
C SER A 11 -0.44 -0.28 -26.95
N ARG A 12 -0.65 1.02 -27.26
CA ARG A 12 0.44 2.00 -27.29
C ARG A 12 1.08 2.24 -25.93
N ILE A 13 0.35 2.00 -24.84
CA ILE A 13 0.82 2.20 -23.47
C ILE A 13 1.46 0.92 -22.93
N THR A 14 0.82 -0.22 -23.17
CA THR A 14 1.19 -1.50 -22.55
C THR A 14 2.14 -2.35 -23.40
N GLY A 15 2.25 -2.07 -24.70
CA GLY A 15 2.95 -2.91 -25.68
C GLY A 15 2.19 -4.21 -26.03
N ILE A 16 1.00 -4.46 -25.46
CA ILE A 16 0.20 -5.66 -25.74
C ILE A 16 -0.54 -5.45 -27.08
N PRO A 17 -0.46 -6.40 -28.02
CA PRO A 17 -1.18 -6.27 -29.31
C PRO A 17 -2.69 -6.10 -29.12
N PRO A 18 -3.37 -5.22 -29.89
CA PRO A 18 -4.82 -4.97 -29.74
C PRO A 18 -5.67 -6.24 -29.83
N ALA A 19 -5.35 -7.13 -30.76
CA ALA A 19 -6.06 -8.40 -30.94
C ALA A 19 -5.99 -9.29 -29.69
N ARG A 20 -4.90 -9.24 -28.93
CA ARG A 20 -4.77 -9.99 -27.68
C ARG A 20 -5.62 -9.39 -26.57
N ILE A 21 -5.71 -8.06 -26.51
CA ILE A 21 -6.60 -7.36 -25.55
C ILE A 21 -8.07 -7.69 -25.85
N GLU A 22 -8.47 -7.64 -27.12
CA GLU A 22 -9.83 -7.99 -27.54
C GLU A 22 -10.16 -9.46 -27.26
N LYS A 23 -9.23 -10.38 -27.54
CA LYS A 23 -9.40 -11.81 -27.26
C LYS A 23 -9.65 -12.03 -25.77
N LEU A 24 -8.80 -11.47 -24.91
CA LEU A 24 -8.95 -11.59 -23.46
C LEU A 24 -10.29 -11.02 -22.96
N ALA A 25 -10.70 -9.87 -23.47
CA ALA A 25 -11.98 -9.26 -23.11
C ALA A 25 -13.17 -10.18 -23.45
N ARG A 26 -13.14 -10.83 -24.63
CA ARG A 26 -14.17 -11.79 -25.06
C ARG A 26 -14.16 -13.06 -24.21
N GLU A 27 -12.97 -13.57 -23.87
CA GLU A 27 -12.80 -14.74 -23.01
C GLU A 27 -13.40 -14.48 -21.62
N ILE A 28 -13.08 -13.33 -21.00
CA ILE A 28 -13.65 -12.93 -19.71
C ILE A 28 -15.16 -12.78 -19.79
N ALA A 29 -15.67 -12.13 -20.85
CA ALA A 29 -17.11 -11.92 -21.03
C ALA A 29 -17.88 -13.23 -21.28
N GLY A 30 -17.27 -14.18 -21.97
CA GLY A 30 -17.89 -15.47 -22.29
C GLY A 30 -17.81 -16.52 -21.18
N ALA A 31 -16.85 -16.38 -20.26
CA ALA A 31 -16.70 -17.33 -19.16
C ALA A 31 -17.80 -17.13 -18.10
N LYS A 32 -18.51 -18.22 -17.78
CA LYS A 32 -19.58 -18.26 -16.77
C LYS A 32 -19.50 -19.55 -15.94
N PRO A 33 -19.10 -19.50 -14.68
CA PRO A 33 -18.62 -18.32 -13.93
C PRO A 33 -17.20 -17.91 -14.33
N CYS A 34 -16.87 -16.64 -14.10
CA CYS A 34 -15.51 -16.14 -14.16
C CYS A 34 -15.16 -15.47 -12.83
N PHE A 35 -14.12 -15.96 -12.18
CA PHE A 35 -13.56 -15.32 -10.96
C PHE A 35 -12.41 -14.41 -11.36
N ILE A 36 -12.52 -13.14 -10.99
CA ILE A 36 -11.53 -12.10 -11.28
C ILE A 36 -10.93 -11.65 -9.98
N CYS A 37 -9.62 -11.79 -9.86
CA CYS A 37 -8.87 -11.43 -8.65
C CYS A 37 -7.63 -10.60 -9.03
N GLN A 38 -7.26 -9.68 -8.16
CA GLN A 38 -5.98 -8.98 -8.23
C GLN A 38 -5.21 -9.18 -6.94
N GLY A 39 -3.88 -9.15 -7.04
CA GLY A 39 -3.02 -9.08 -5.88
C GLY A 39 -2.95 -7.67 -5.27
N TRP A 40 -2.18 -7.51 -4.21
CA TRP A 40 -2.05 -6.23 -3.50
C TRP A 40 -1.12 -5.24 -4.20
N GLY A 41 -0.27 -5.69 -5.10
CA GLY A 41 0.68 -4.84 -5.80
C GLY A 41 0.04 -3.72 -6.63
N PRO A 42 -0.99 -4.00 -7.42
CA PRO A 42 -1.57 -3.03 -8.35
C PRO A 42 -2.05 -1.73 -7.71
N GLN A 43 -2.68 -1.76 -6.53
CA GLN A 43 -3.15 -0.55 -5.86
C GLN A 43 -2.04 0.23 -5.14
N ARG A 44 -0.84 -0.34 -4.99
CA ARG A 44 0.31 0.28 -4.31
C ARG A 44 1.13 1.18 -5.23
N THR A 45 0.47 1.88 -6.11
CA THR A 45 1.04 2.84 -7.05
C THR A 45 0.26 4.15 -7.01
N THR A 46 0.80 5.21 -7.58
CA THR A 46 0.08 6.48 -7.71
C THR A 46 -1.26 6.26 -8.43
N ASN A 47 -2.36 6.68 -7.82
CA ASN A 47 -3.74 6.45 -8.29
C ASN A 47 -4.10 4.96 -8.45
N GLY A 48 -3.45 4.07 -7.72
CA GLY A 48 -3.66 2.62 -7.82
C GLY A 48 -5.07 2.16 -7.45
N GLU A 49 -5.81 2.94 -6.65
CA GLU A 49 -7.23 2.71 -6.36
C GLU A 49 -8.10 2.69 -7.62
N ASN A 50 -7.73 3.45 -8.67
CA ASN A 50 -8.45 3.43 -9.93
C ASN A 50 -8.26 2.11 -10.69
N LEU A 51 -7.07 1.50 -10.57
CA LEU A 51 -6.82 0.17 -11.13
C LEU A 51 -7.69 -0.88 -10.43
N SER A 52 -7.74 -0.86 -9.09
CA SER A 52 -8.58 -1.78 -8.33
C SER A 52 -10.07 -1.65 -8.68
N ARG A 53 -10.55 -0.42 -8.85
CA ARG A 53 -11.92 -0.15 -9.34
C ARG A 53 -12.14 -0.72 -10.74
N ALA A 54 -11.19 -0.51 -11.66
CA ALA A 54 -11.30 -1.02 -13.02
C ALA A 54 -11.33 -2.56 -13.06
N VAL A 55 -10.50 -3.23 -12.25
CA VAL A 55 -10.51 -4.71 -12.16
C VAL A 55 -11.83 -5.21 -11.58
N GLY A 56 -12.37 -4.58 -10.52
CA GLY A 56 -13.67 -4.91 -9.96
C GLY A 56 -14.81 -4.74 -10.98
N MET A 57 -14.74 -3.71 -11.81
CA MET A 57 -15.73 -3.45 -12.85
C MET A 57 -15.79 -4.55 -13.93
N LEU A 58 -14.72 -5.30 -14.17
CA LEU A 58 -14.75 -6.42 -15.10
C LEU A 58 -15.76 -7.48 -14.66
N ALA A 59 -15.78 -7.81 -13.35
CA ALA A 59 -16.74 -8.77 -12.81
C ALA A 59 -18.18 -8.24 -12.88
N VAL A 60 -18.38 -6.93 -12.61
CA VAL A 60 -19.70 -6.28 -12.68
C VAL A 60 -20.22 -6.28 -14.11
N LEU A 61 -19.43 -5.78 -15.06
CA LEU A 61 -19.82 -5.66 -16.48
C LEU A 61 -20.11 -7.01 -17.15
N THR A 62 -19.46 -8.07 -16.65
CA THR A 62 -19.67 -9.43 -17.20
C THR A 62 -20.68 -10.25 -16.43
N GLY A 63 -21.37 -9.68 -15.42
CA GLY A 63 -22.39 -10.37 -14.62
C GLY A 63 -21.84 -11.53 -13.81
N ASN A 64 -20.61 -11.43 -13.32
CA ASN A 64 -19.94 -12.44 -12.51
C ASN A 64 -19.89 -12.10 -11.02
N VAL A 65 -20.70 -11.15 -10.55
CA VAL A 65 -20.84 -10.80 -9.13
C VAL A 65 -22.04 -11.52 -8.53
N GLY A 66 -21.87 -12.13 -7.36
CA GLY A 66 -22.94 -12.78 -6.61
C GLY A 66 -23.40 -14.11 -7.15
N ILE A 67 -22.74 -14.68 -8.15
CA ILE A 67 -23.01 -16.02 -8.66
C ILE A 67 -22.01 -17.04 -8.12
N ARG A 68 -22.42 -18.30 -8.02
CA ARG A 68 -21.53 -19.39 -7.55
C ARG A 68 -20.34 -19.54 -8.50
N GLY A 69 -19.12 -19.47 -7.95
CA GLY A 69 -17.87 -19.52 -8.71
C GLY A 69 -17.44 -18.18 -9.34
N GLY A 70 -18.23 -17.13 -9.15
CA GLY A 70 -17.88 -15.76 -9.51
C GLY A 70 -17.35 -14.96 -8.34
N ASN A 71 -17.46 -13.63 -8.42
CA ASN A 71 -16.96 -12.72 -7.41
C ASN A 71 -17.98 -12.41 -6.31
N THR A 72 -17.54 -12.36 -5.07
CA THR A 72 -18.35 -12.05 -3.89
C THR A 72 -18.19 -10.62 -3.39
N GLY A 73 -17.25 -9.86 -3.95
CA GLY A 73 -16.81 -8.58 -3.40
C GLY A 73 -15.83 -8.71 -2.25
N ALA A 74 -15.51 -9.92 -1.80
CA ALA A 74 -14.48 -10.15 -0.80
C ALA A 74 -13.10 -9.88 -1.41
N ARG A 75 -12.21 -9.31 -0.59
CA ARG A 75 -10.80 -9.19 -0.96
C ARG A 75 -10.09 -10.54 -0.79
N GLU A 76 -8.93 -10.67 -1.39
CA GLU A 76 -8.01 -11.77 -1.10
C GLU A 76 -7.70 -11.84 0.41
N ASN A 77 -7.40 -13.03 0.91
CA ASN A 77 -7.22 -13.30 2.34
C ASN A 77 -8.45 -13.04 3.24
N ALA A 78 -9.62 -12.87 2.67
CA ALA A 78 -10.89 -12.81 3.40
C ALA A 78 -11.47 -14.22 3.66
N GLY A 79 -10.60 -15.21 3.77
CA GLY A 79 -10.98 -16.59 4.02
C GLY A 79 -11.19 -16.91 5.51
N TYR A 80 -11.28 -18.19 5.78
CA TYR A 80 -11.44 -18.71 7.13
C TYR A 80 -10.25 -18.28 8.03
N LYS A 81 -10.57 -17.64 9.16
CA LYS A 81 -9.59 -17.31 10.18
C LYS A 81 -9.52 -18.46 11.18
N LEU A 82 -8.37 -19.07 11.32
CA LEU A 82 -8.13 -20.04 12.38
C LEU A 82 -8.28 -19.33 13.73
N PRO A 83 -9.04 -19.91 14.66
CA PRO A 83 -9.09 -19.39 16.01
C PRO A 83 -7.73 -19.63 16.67
N MET A 84 -6.95 -18.58 16.81
CA MET A 84 -5.67 -18.62 17.51
C MET A 84 -5.77 -17.80 18.79
N ALA A 85 -5.22 -18.31 19.87
CA ALA A 85 -5.03 -17.51 21.07
C ALA A 85 -4.04 -16.39 20.75
N LEU A 86 -4.44 -15.16 21.03
CA LEU A 86 -3.57 -14.00 20.93
C LEU A 86 -2.92 -13.75 22.29
N PHE A 87 -1.68 -13.30 22.28
CA PHE A 87 -1.09 -12.79 23.50
C PHE A 87 -1.90 -11.60 24.02
N PRO A 88 -2.11 -11.49 25.35
CA PRO A 88 -2.77 -10.33 25.91
C PRO A 88 -1.95 -9.08 25.59
N THR A 89 -2.62 -8.06 25.07
CA THR A 89 -2.01 -6.76 24.79
C THR A 89 -2.40 -5.77 25.86
N LEU A 90 -1.44 -4.98 26.31
CA LEU A 90 -1.71 -3.86 27.20
C LEU A 90 -2.41 -2.74 26.42
N GLU A 91 -3.14 -1.89 27.15
CA GLU A 91 -3.72 -0.70 26.55
C GLU A 91 -2.61 0.26 26.13
N ASN A 92 -2.63 0.71 24.87
CA ASN A 92 -1.71 1.73 24.40
C ASN A 92 -2.12 3.11 24.97
N PRO A 93 -1.28 3.74 25.81
CA PRO A 93 -1.59 5.06 26.35
C PRO A 93 -1.49 6.17 25.28
N VAL A 94 -0.76 5.93 24.19
CA VAL A 94 -0.61 6.89 23.13
C VAL A 94 -1.80 6.83 22.19
N LYS A 95 -2.62 7.86 22.17
CA LYS A 95 -3.82 7.97 21.32
C LYS A 95 -3.59 8.81 20.06
N THR A 96 -2.39 9.38 19.90
CA THR A 96 -2.04 10.16 18.71
C THR A 96 -1.62 9.22 17.60
N GLU A 97 -2.24 9.36 16.43
CA GLU A 97 -1.96 8.57 15.25
C GLU A 97 -1.54 9.46 14.09
N ILE A 98 -0.63 8.97 13.27
CA ILE A 98 -0.24 9.55 12.00
C ILE A 98 -0.38 8.51 10.88
N SER A 99 -0.50 8.97 9.65
CA SER A 99 -0.48 8.08 8.50
C SER A 99 0.85 7.34 8.39
N CYS A 100 0.82 6.06 8.05
CA CYS A 100 2.02 5.29 7.72
C CYS A 100 2.80 5.85 6.51
N PHE A 101 2.25 6.82 5.79
CA PHE A 101 2.93 7.51 4.69
C PHE A 101 3.64 8.80 5.12
N ASN A 102 3.43 9.27 6.37
CA ASN A 102 3.92 10.56 6.85
C ASN A 102 4.95 10.45 7.97
N TRP A 103 5.38 9.24 8.34
CA TRP A 103 6.30 9.03 9.45
C TRP A 103 7.65 9.79 9.26
N TYR A 104 8.15 9.89 8.05
CA TYR A 104 9.38 10.61 7.76
C TYR A 104 9.24 12.13 8.00
N GLN A 105 8.06 12.69 7.77
CA GLN A 105 7.77 14.10 8.09
C GLN A 105 7.78 14.33 9.61
N ALA A 106 7.32 13.33 10.38
CA ALA A 106 7.36 13.39 11.83
C ALA A 106 8.80 13.31 12.39
N ILE A 107 9.74 12.78 11.64
CA ILE A 107 11.18 12.86 11.96
C ILE A 107 11.74 14.24 11.55
N ASP A 108 11.42 14.68 10.35
CA ASP A 108 12.01 15.88 9.74
C ASP A 108 11.53 17.17 10.41
N ASP A 109 10.23 17.40 10.41
CA ASP A 109 9.59 18.56 11.04
C ASP A 109 8.16 18.25 11.50
N TYR A 110 8.04 17.64 12.67
CA TYR A 110 6.76 17.30 13.28
C TYR A 110 5.88 18.53 13.58
N THR A 111 6.48 19.72 13.71
CA THR A 111 5.75 20.96 14.08
C THR A 111 4.75 21.40 13.00
N ARG A 112 4.96 20.97 11.75
CA ARG A 112 4.07 21.22 10.62
C ARG A 112 2.94 20.23 10.52
N MET A 113 2.97 19.15 11.29
CA MET A 113 1.98 18.08 11.20
C MET A 113 0.77 18.37 12.07
N THR A 114 -0.34 18.71 11.42
CA THR A 114 -1.64 18.96 12.07
C THR A 114 -2.70 17.99 11.56
N ALA A 115 -3.87 18.00 12.21
CA ALA A 115 -5.04 17.26 11.72
C ALA A 115 -5.39 17.65 10.28
N THR A 116 -5.26 18.95 9.94
CA THR A 116 -5.59 19.47 8.61
C THR A 116 -4.50 19.22 7.58
N THR A 117 -3.21 19.41 7.93
CA THR A 117 -2.11 19.36 6.95
C THR A 117 -1.56 17.95 6.71
N ALA A 118 -1.64 17.09 7.73
CA ALA A 118 -1.03 15.75 7.71
C ALA A 118 -1.97 14.64 8.21
N GLY A 119 -3.24 14.94 8.49
CA GLY A 119 -4.21 13.97 8.96
C GLY A 119 -3.87 13.36 10.33
N VAL A 120 -3.25 14.13 11.22
CA VAL A 120 -3.02 13.72 12.61
C VAL A 120 -4.35 13.42 13.27
N ARG A 121 -4.47 12.31 13.98
CA ARG A 121 -5.66 11.90 14.72
C ARG A 121 -5.39 11.86 16.21
N GLY A 122 -6.45 12.00 17.01
CA GLY A 122 -6.37 12.01 18.47
C GLY A 122 -5.85 13.31 19.07
N ARG A 123 -5.32 14.23 18.26
CA ARG A 123 -4.88 15.58 18.62
C ARG A 123 -4.93 16.50 17.42
N ASP A 124 -4.94 17.83 17.67
CA ASP A 124 -4.93 18.84 16.60
C ASP A 124 -3.59 18.90 15.86
N ARG A 125 -2.51 18.53 16.54
CA ARG A 125 -1.15 18.51 15.98
C ARG A 125 -0.28 17.46 16.64
N LEU A 126 0.77 17.06 15.97
CA LEU A 126 1.82 16.23 16.54
C LEU A 126 2.64 17.07 17.52
N VAL A 127 2.92 16.51 18.69
CA VAL A 127 3.57 17.25 19.82
C VAL A 127 5.01 16.82 20.07
N ALA A 128 5.47 15.77 19.42
CA ALA A 128 6.83 15.25 19.54
C ALA A 128 7.29 14.63 18.22
N PRO A 129 8.59 14.70 17.88
CA PRO A 129 9.14 14.02 16.73
C PRO A 129 9.23 12.49 16.96
N ILE A 130 9.40 11.75 15.86
CA ILE A 130 9.86 10.36 15.94
C ILE A 130 11.39 10.38 16.10
N LYS A 131 11.87 9.79 17.19
CA LYS A 131 13.29 9.71 17.53
C LYS A 131 13.82 8.28 17.51
N PHE A 132 12.93 7.30 17.56
CA PHE A 132 13.24 5.89 17.58
C PHE A 132 12.39 5.14 16.56
N ILE A 133 13.02 4.30 15.75
CA ILE A 133 12.36 3.42 14.79
C ILE A 133 12.70 1.97 15.11
N TRP A 134 11.67 1.13 15.18
CA TRP A 134 11.79 -0.32 15.22
C TRP A 134 11.18 -0.90 13.94
N ASN A 135 12.04 -1.27 12.98
CA ASN A 135 11.62 -1.84 11.71
C ASN A 135 11.76 -3.36 11.74
N TYR A 136 10.67 -4.08 11.68
CA TYR A 136 10.63 -5.52 11.74
C TYR A 136 10.16 -6.13 10.43
N ALA A 137 10.94 -7.07 9.88
CA ALA A 137 10.60 -7.94 8.75
C ALA A 137 10.07 -7.15 7.53
N GLY A 138 10.74 -6.07 7.15
CA GLY A 138 10.29 -5.30 5.99
C GLY A 138 11.26 -4.21 5.56
N ASN A 139 11.36 -4.04 4.23
CA ASN A 139 12.14 -2.96 3.62
C ASN A 139 11.33 -1.65 3.54
N CYS A 140 10.57 -1.31 4.60
CA CYS A 140 9.60 -0.22 4.54
C CYS A 140 10.22 1.17 4.63
N LEU A 141 11.39 1.34 5.27
CA LEU A 141 12.02 2.66 5.40
C LEU A 141 12.41 3.26 4.04
N THR A 142 12.74 2.42 3.06
CA THR A 142 13.24 2.88 1.77
C THR A 142 12.44 2.38 0.57
N ASN A 143 11.36 1.61 0.75
CA ASN A 143 10.64 1.01 -0.36
C ASN A 143 9.11 1.12 -0.28
N GLN A 144 8.54 1.50 0.86
CA GLN A 144 7.09 1.42 1.02
C GLN A 144 6.35 2.65 0.47
N HIS A 145 6.98 3.79 0.38
CA HIS A 145 6.33 5.08 0.08
C HIS A 145 7.02 5.82 -1.05
N GLY A 146 6.28 6.73 -1.68
CA GLY A 146 6.85 7.73 -2.57
C GLY A 146 7.74 8.72 -1.81
N GLY A 147 8.59 9.47 -2.53
CA GLY A 147 9.46 10.47 -1.91
C GLY A 147 10.72 9.91 -1.26
N ILE A 148 11.17 8.74 -1.68
CA ILE A 148 12.35 8.05 -1.13
C ILE A 148 13.61 8.94 -1.12
N ASN A 149 13.79 9.77 -2.13
CA ASN A 149 14.91 10.71 -2.20
C ASN A 149 14.87 11.77 -1.09
N GLN A 150 13.69 12.06 -0.54
CA GLN A 150 13.54 12.94 0.63
C GLN A 150 13.83 12.19 1.93
N MET A 151 13.54 10.88 1.97
CA MET A 151 13.78 10.06 3.16
C MET A 151 15.26 9.78 3.40
N HIS A 152 16.05 9.58 2.35
CA HIS A 152 17.47 9.24 2.49
C HIS A 152 18.24 10.24 3.37
N PRO A 153 18.22 11.56 3.13
CA PRO A 153 18.92 12.51 3.97
C PRO A 153 18.34 12.60 5.39
N ILE A 154 17.05 12.32 5.58
CA ILE A 154 16.42 12.32 6.90
C ILE A 154 16.89 11.12 7.73
N LEU A 155 16.96 9.94 7.13
CA LEU A 155 17.40 8.71 7.80
C LEU A 155 18.91 8.67 8.05
N ALA A 156 19.68 9.39 7.25
CA ALA A 156 21.13 9.47 7.39
C ALA A 156 21.58 10.55 8.39
N ASP A 157 20.66 11.31 8.97
CA ASP A 157 20.96 12.38 9.93
C ASP A 157 20.62 11.94 11.35
N ASP A 158 21.64 11.51 12.11
CA ASP A 158 21.52 11.06 13.49
C ASP A 158 20.91 12.11 14.44
N LYS A 159 20.94 13.39 14.06
CA LYS A 159 20.30 14.46 14.83
C LYS A 159 18.79 14.47 14.67
N LYS A 160 18.27 13.86 13.59
CA LYS A 160 16.84 13.76 13.31
C LYS A 160 16.24 12.51 13.94
N CYS A 161 16.70 11.32 13.57
CA CYS A 161 16.29 10.06 14.18
C CYS A 161 17.47 9.49 14.97
N GLU A 162 17.34 9.43 16.29
CA GLU A 162 18.42 9.09 17.20
C GLU A 162 18.77 7.60 17.22
N THR A 163 17.81 6.74 16.87
CA THR A 163 18.04 5.28 16.88
C THR A 163 17.12 4.58 15.89
N ILE A 164 17.71 3.78 15.02
CA ILE A 164 17.03 2.92 14.06
C ILE A 164 17.44 1.46 14.30
N VAL A 165 16.52 0.64 14.73
CA VAL A 165 16.70 -0.81 14.86
C VAL A 165 16.01 -1.49 13.70
N VAL A 166 16.73 -2.35 12.98
CA VAL A 166 16.17 -3.19 11.91
C VAL A 166 16.37 -4.66 12.24
N ILE A 167 15.28 -5.42 12.13
CA ILE A 167 15.28 -6.89 12.26
C ILE A 167 14.89 -7.46 10.90
N ASP A 168 15.81 -8.10 10.22
CA ASP A 168 15.55 -8.70 8.90
C ASP A 168 16.50 -9.86 8.63
N THR A 169 16.06 -10.80 7.80
CA THR A 169 16.85 -11.95 7.37
C THR A 169 17.87 -11.61 6.28
N THR A 170 17.77 -10.44 5.68
CA THR A 170 18.64 -9.97 4.60
C THR A 170 19.03 -8.50 4.81
N LEU A 171 20.21 -8.13 4.30
CA LEU A 171 20.66 -6.74 4.30
C LEU A 171 19.89 -5.92 3.26
N THR A 172 18.67 -5.50 3.62
CA THR A 172 17.82 -4.66 2.77
C THR A 172 18.38 -3.23 2.66
N PRO A 173 17.94 -2.42 1.68
CA PRO A 173 18.26 -1.00 1.65
C PRO A 173 17.85 -0.26 2.94
N SER A 174 16.75 -0.66 3.60
CA SER A 174 16.35 -0.11 4.91
C SER A 174 17.33 -0.46 6.01
N ALA A 175 17.90 -1.67 6.00
CA ALA A 175 18.87 -2.13 6.99
C ALA A 175 20.19 -1.32 6.95
N ARG A 176 20.48 -0.63 5.85
CA ARG A 176 21.68 0.24 5.73
C ARG A 176 21.61 1.50 6.58
N TYR A 177 20.43 1.85 7.08
CA TYR A 177 20.23 2.99 7.98
C TYR A 177 20.14 2.57 9.45
N ALA A 178 20.32 1.27 9.74
CA ALA A 178 20.20 0.77 11.10
C ALA A 178 21.44 1.07 11.92
N ASP A 179 21.24 1.59 13.13
CA ASP A 179 22.26 1.63 14.18
C ASP A 179 22.43 0.23 14.78
N PHE A 180 21.34 -0.54 14.85
CA PHE A 180 21.34 -1.93 15.30
C PHE A 180 20.62 -2.82 14.28
N LEU A 181 21.34 -3.80 13.75
CA LEU A 181 20.82 -4.83 12.88
C LEU A 181 20.79 -6.18 13.62
N LEU A 182 19.59 -6.78 13.71
CA LEU A 182 19.32 -8.02 14.44
C LEU A 182 18.77 -9.10 13.49
#